data_fd7909cdd8b964ba2858d4a145907878
#
_entry.id   fd7909cdd8b964ba2858d4a145907878
#
_cell.length_a   1.000
_cell.length_b   1.000
_cell.length_c   1.000
_cell.angle_alpha   90.00
_cell.angle_beta   90.00
_cell.angle_gamma   90.00
#
_symmetry.space_group_name_H-M   'P 1'
#
loop_
_entity.id
_entity.type
_entity.pdbx_description
1 polymer ?
#
loop_
_entity_poly.entity_id
_entity_poly.type
_entity_poly.pdbx_seq_one_letter_code
_entity_poly.pdbx_strand_id
1 'polypeptide(L)'
;MQLFGLADCNNFYCSCERVFHPELNNRPVVVLSNNDGCVIARSNESKALGVKMGAPFYQVRQLLDDNHVAVFSSNYTLYGSLSHRVMSLLSQYTPHLDIYSIDEAFLDFSDMEKGCDLKAYGEQLVRRVSKSTGIPISLGIAPTRTLAKMASKFAKKYKGYHGCCLMDTDEKRQKALALFPIEDVWGIGRRISKQLEYFGIHTAADFAAKSERWVRQHFNVTTARTWKELNGVSCISVDELPQKQSICTSRSFSGQGISDRHVLEEAVANFASRCAEKLRHQGSYCKSIMVFAYTSRFNERVPAHMIYETITLSVATQSSAEIIHEALKVLRRAYVPGTYYYKKAGVILMDIVPERPCQQDLFDKVDRRKQQLLTRTIDRINLLNGQNKVRLAIQGTDIRFGLKHEYLSHRYTTNIQDLLVVKV
;
A
#
# COMPACT_ATOMS: atom_id res chain seq x y z
N MET A 1 11.01 5.83 -29.91
CA MET A 1 9.63 5.64 -29.43
C MET A 1 9.70 5.44 -27.94
N GLN A 2 8.80 6.01 -27.14
CA GLN A 2 8.76 5.70 -25.70
C GLN A 2 8.25 4.27 -25.52
N LEU A 3 8.93 3.49 -24.67
CA LEU A 3 8.53 2.13 -24.33
C LEU A 3 8.72 1.90 -22.82
N PHE A 4 7.66 1.47 -22.17
CA PHE A 4 7.64 1.17 -20.75
C PHE A 4 7.39 -0.31 -20.52
N GLY A 5 8.21 -0.92 -19.67
CA GLY A 5 7.94 -2.24 -19.12
C GLY A 5 7.23 -2.12 -17.77
N LEU A 6 6.22 -2.94 -17.51
CA LEU A 6 5.73 -3.16 -16.14
C LEU A 6 6.06 -4.58 -15.72
N ALA A 7 6.92 -4.73 -14.71
CA ALA A 7 7.15 -5.98 -14.01
C ALA A 7 6.19 -6.09 -12.81
N ASP A 8 5.48 -7.20 -12.71
CA ASP A 8 4.49 -7.51 -11.64
C ASP A 8 4.83 -8.87 -11.03
N CYS A 9 5.03 -8.94 -9.74
CA CYS A 9 5.28 -10.18 -9.02
C CYS A 9 3.97 -10.96 -8.83
N ASN A 10 3.90 -12.15 -9.39
CA ASN A 10 2.68 -12.95 -9.40
C ASN A 10 2.30 -13.43 -8.00
N ASN A 11 1.10 -13.05 -7.53
CA ASN A 11 0.58 -13.41 -6.19
C ASN A 11 1.60 -13.14 -5.07
N PHE A 12 2.24 -12.01 -5.09
CA PHE A 12 3.48 -11.66 -4.41
C PHE A 12 3.60 -12.22 -2.98
N TYR A 13 2.68 -11.90 -2.07
CA TYR A 13 2.80 -12.36 -0.68
C TYR A 13 2.74 -13.89 -0.56
N CYS A 14 1.86 -14.55 -1.32
CA CYS A 14 1.81 -16.01 -1.35
C CYS A 14 3.11 -16.59 -1.93
N SER A 15 3.68 -15.94 -2.95
CA SER A 15 4.95 -16.35 -3.53
C SER A 15 6.11 -16.15 -2.57
N CYS A 16 6.11 -15.08 -1.76
CA CYS A 16 7.11 -14.88 -0.71
C CYS A 16 7.11 -16.01 0.33
N GLU A 17 5.92 -16.46 0.76
CA GLU A 17 5.82 -17.58 1.70
C GLU A 17 6.31 -18.89 1.07
N ARG A 18 5.98 -19.14 -0.20
CA ARG A 18 6.42 -20.34 -0.93
C ARG A 18 7.94 -20.43 -1.13
N VAL A 19 8.66 -19.29 -1.15
CA VAL A 19 10.13 -19.31 -1.22
C VAL A 19 10.74 -20.12 -0.07
N PHE A 20 10.14 -20.03 1.13
CA PHE A 20 10.61 -20.71 2.33
C PHE A 20 9.79 -21.97 2.68
N HIS A 21 8.70 -22.21 1.98
CA HIS A 21 7.79 -23.33 2.09
C HIS A 21 7.55 -23.98 0.72
N PRO A 22 8.58 -24.62 0.11
CA PRO A 22 8.47 -25.20 -1.22
C PRO A 22 7.41 -26.33 -1.29
N GLU A 23 7.06 -26.95 -0.18
CA GLU A 23 5.97 -27.93 -0.06
C GLU A 23 4.58 -27.32 -0.35
N LEU A 24 4.46 -26.00 -0.34
CA LEU A 24 3.24 -25.27 -0.69
C LEU A 24 3.15 -24.94 -2.19
N ASN A 25 4.12 -25.34 -2.99
CA ASN A 25 4.03 -25.19 -4.44
C ASN A 25 2.84 -26.00 -4.97
N ASN A 26 2.03 -25.34 -5.84
CA ASN A 26 0.79 -25.90 -6.39
C ASN A 26 -0.30 -26.24 -5.32
N ARG A 27 -0.15 -25.77 -4.09
CA ARG A 27 -1.18 -25.88 -3.05
C ARG A 27 -1.85 -24.52 -2.83
N PRO A 28 -3.12 -24.49 -2.39
CA PRO A 28 -3.80 -23.23 -2.12
C PRO A 28 -3.18 -22.51 -0.92
N VAL A 29 -2.87 -21.21 -1.11
CA VAL A 29 -2.27 -20.33 -0.09
C VAL A 29 -3.02 -19.02 -0.07
N VAL A 30 -3.27 -18.49 1.12
CA VAL A 30 -3.80 -17.14 1.34
C VAL A 30 -2.97 -16.40 2.37
N VAL A 31 -2.90 -15.06 2.23
CA VAL A 31 -2.31 -14.18 3.24
C VAL A 31 -3.37 -13.20 3.72
N LEU A 32 -3.44 -13.04 5.05
CA LEU A 32 -4.40 -12.19 5.74
C LEU A 32 -3.83 -10.79 5.99
N SER A 33 -4.72 -9.82 6.10
CA SER A 33 -4.38 -8.43 6.48
C SER A 33 -4.03 -8.34 7.97
N ASN A 34 -3.64 -7.15 8.42
CA ASN A 34 -3.48 -6.86 9.85
C ASN A 34 -4.68 -7.35 10.68
N ASN A 35 -4.41 -7.87 11.87
CA ASN A 35 -5.37 -8.53 12.77
C ASN A 35 -6.04 -9.78 12.17
N ASP A 36 -5.43 -10.41 11.19
CA ASP A 36 -5.97 -11.56 10.46
C ASP A 36 -7.41 -11.32 9.97
N GLY A 37 -7.70 -10.09 9.57
CA GLY A 37 -9.06 -9.63 9.31
C GLY A 37 -9.63 -10.09 7.97
N CYS A 38 -8.91 -9.88 6.88
CA CYS A 38 -9.38 -10.13 5.51
C CYS A 38 -8.26 -10.75 4.66
N VAL A 39 -8.64 -11.49 3.63
CA VAL A 39 -7.70 -12.04 2.64
C VAL A 39 -7.17 -10.92 1.75
N ILE A 40 -5.85 -10.69 1.75
CA ILE A 40 -5.19 -9.66 0.93
C ILE A 40 -4.27 -10.22 -0.15
N ALA A 41 -3.94 -11.51 -0.10
CA ALA A 41 -3.28 -12.21 -1.20
C ALA A 41 -3.81 -13.63 -1.32
N ARG A 42 -3.81 -14.15 -2.55
CA ARG A 42 -4.33 -15.47 -2.89
C ARG A 42 -3.46 -16.09 -3.97
N SER A 43 -3.09 -17.35 -3.80
CA SER A 43 -2.50 -18.13 -4.88
C SER A 43 -3.53 -18.43 -5.98
N ASN A 44 -3.09 -18.92 -7.13
CA ASN A 44 -4.02 -19.27 -8.22
C ASN A 44 -4.96 -20.41 -7.82
N GLU A 45 -4.49 -21.34 -7.04
CA GLU A 45 -5.26 -22.46 -6.51
C GLU A 45 -6.36 -21.93 -5.58
N SER A 46 -6.05 -20.98 -4.68
CA SER A 46 -7.06 -20.36 -3.81
C SER A 46 -8.08 -19.52 -4.58
N LYS A 47 -7.68 -18.90 -5.70
CA LYS A 47 -8.62 -18.20 -6.61
C LYS A 47 -9.58 -19.20 -7.27
N ALA A 48 -9.08 -20.38 -7.68
CA ALA A 48 -9.89 -21.42 -8.28
C ALA A 48 -10.93 -21.99 -7.30
N LEU A 49 -10.63 -22.00 -5.99
CA LEU A 49 -11.59 -22.37 -4.93
C LEU A 49 -12.65 -21.27 -4.67
N GLY A 50 -12.61 -20.15 -5.38
CA GLY A 50 -13.58 -19.06 -5.22
C GLY A 50 -13.28 -18.08 -4.09
N VAL A 51 -12.13 -18.15 -3.43
CA VAL A 51 -11.75 -17.17 -2.40
C VAL A 51 -11.64 -15.77 -3.02
N LYS A 52 -12.44 -14.81 -2.53
CA LYS A 52 -12.46 -13.44 -3.06
C LYS A 52 -11.42 -12.55 -2.38
N MET A 53 -10.87 -11.57 -3.14
CA MET A 53 -10.01 -10.54 -2.56
C MET A 53 -10.81 -9.67 -1.58
N GLY A 54 -10.21 -9.39 -0.41
CA GLY A 54 -10.86 -8.63 0.65
C GLY A 54 -11.93 -9.39 1.42
N ALA A 55 -12.12 -10.69 1.16
CA ALA A 55 -13.07 -11.51 1.93
C ALA A 55 -12.70 -11.51 3.41
N PRO A 56 -13.64 -11.24 4.34
CA PRO A 56 -13.39 -11.37 5.77
C PRO A 56 -13.00 -12.81 6.13
N PHE A 57 -11.93 -12.98 6.89
CA PHE A 57 -11.39 -14.31 7.21
C PHE A 57 -12.44 -15.19 7.89
N TYR A 58 -13.21 -14.64 8.83
CA TYR A 58 -14.25 -15.40 9.54
C TYR A 58 -15.35 -15.97 8.62
N GLN A 59 -15.61 -15.32 7.47
CA GLN A 59 -16.61 -15.79 6.49
C GLN A 59 -16.09 -16.90 5.60
N VAL A 60 -14.79 -16.92 5.34
CA VAL A 60 -14.18 -17.90 4.43
C VAL A 60 -13.43 -19.02 5.17
N ARG A 61 -13.34 -18.95 6.49
CA ARG A 61 -12.57 -19.88 7.32
C ARG A 61 -12.94 -21.33 7.04
N GLN A 62 -14.23 -21.65 7.06
CA GLN A 62 -14.70 -23.02 6.80
C GLN A 62 -14.25 -23.52 5.42
N LEU A 63 -14.40 -22.68 4.38
CA LEU A 63 -13.94 -23.00 3.02
C LEU A 63 -12.42 -23.26 2.99
N LEU A 64 -11.63 -22.48 3.74
CA LEU A 64 -10.18 -22.63 3.78
C LEU A 64 -9.78 -23.92 4.52
N ASP A 65 -10.43 -24.23 5.64
CA ASP A 65 -10.17 -25.42 6.46
C ASP A 65 -10.53 -26.70 5.67
N ASP A 66 -11.71 -26.74 5.04
CA ASP A 66 -12.20 -27.89 4.25
C ASP A 66 -11.30 -28.21 3.03
N ASN A 67 -10.62 -27.20 2.48
CA ASN A 67 -9.73 -27.36 1.32
C ASN A 67 -8.24 -27.36 1.70
N HIS A 68 -7.90 -27.49 2.98
CA HIS A 68 -6.52 -27.49 3.47
C HIS A 68 -5.67 -26.33 2.94
N VAL A 69 -6.26 -25.14 2.86
CA VAL A 69 -5.59 -23.92 2.39
C VAL A 69 -4.57 -23.46 3.43
N ALA A 70 -3.34 -23.27 3.04
CA ALA A 70 -2.33 -22.68 3.91
C ALA A 70 -2.64 -21.19 4.15
N VAL A 71 -2.74 -20.83 5.43
CA VAL A 71 -3.10 -19.47 5.87
C VAL A 71 -1.89 -18.82 6.53
N PHE A 72 -1.56 -17.60 6.14
CA PHE A 72 -0.50 -16.78 6.75
C PHE A 72 -1.03 -15.42 7.18
N SER A 73 -0.53 -14.90 8.30
CA SER A 73 -0.65 -13.47 8.64
C SER A 73 0.33 -12.67 7.79
N SER A 74 0.04 -11.39 7.54
CA SER A 74 0.93 -10.52 6.75
C SER A 74 2.28 -10.31 7.43
N ASN A 75 3.37 -10.77 6.79
CA ASN A 75 4.76 -10.58 7.22
C ASN A 75 5.45 -9.51 6.38
N TYR A 76 5.04 -8.23 6.57
CA TYR A 76 5.54 -7.12 5.75
C TYR A 76 7.07 -6.93 5.82
N THR A 77 7.72 -7.37 6.90
CA THR A 77 9.18 -7.31 7.02
C THR A 77 9.83 -8.28 6.03
N LEU A 78 9.33 -9.51 5.95
CA LEU A 78 9.78 -10.51 4.99
C LEU A 78 9.48 -10.06 3.54
N TYR A 79 8.24 -9.62 3.30
CA TYR A 79 7.82 -9.19 1.95
C TYR A 79 8.60 -7.97 1.46
N GLY A 80 8.89 -7.00 2.35
CA GLY A 80 9.72 -5.85 2.03
C GLY A 80 11.16 -6.23 1.66
N SER A 81 11.76 -7.19 2.37
CA SER A 81 13.10 -7.71 2.06
C SER A 81 13.14 -8.42 0.71
N LEU A 82 12.14 -9.25 0.39
CA LEU A 82 12.06 -9.94 -0.90
C LEU A 82 11.75 -8.98 -2.05
N SER A 83 10.88 -8.00 -1.83
CA SER A 83 10.63 -6.90 -2.77
C SER A 83 11.94 -6.18 -3.13
N HIS A 84 12.73 -5.79 -2.12
CA HIS A 84 14.01 -5.14 -2.35
C HIS A 84 14.96 -5.98 -3.24
N ARG A 85 15.00 -7.30 -3.03
CA ARG A 85 15.80 -8.20 -3.88
C ARG A 85 15.30 -8.22 -5.33
N VAL A 86 13.99 -8.30 -5.53
CA VAL A 86 13.38 -8.24 -6.88
C VAL A 86 13.71 -6.92 -7.56
N MET A 87 13.47 -5.78 -6.87
CA MET A 87 13.70 -4.44 -7.43
C MET A 87 15.20 -4.20 -7.74
N SER A 88 16.11 -4.71 -6.89
CA SER A 88 17.56 -4.65 -7.14
C SER A 88 18.00 -5.48 -8.35
N LEU A 89 17.32 -6.58 -8.66
CA LEU A 89 17.57 -7.32 -9.89
C LEU A 89 17.00 -6.60 -11.11
N LEU A 90 15.78 -6.06 -11.00
CA LEU A 90 15.14 -5.31 -12.10
C LEU A 90 15.95 -4.07 -12.49
N SER A 91 16.57 -3.37 -11.53
CA SER A 91 17.40 -2.20 -11.81
C SER A 91 18.65 -2.49 -12.66
N GLN A 92 19.05 -3.76 -12.80
CA GLN A 92 20.15 -4.15 -13.68
C GLN A 92 19.75 -4.22 -15.17
N TYR A 93 18.45 -4.17 -15.47
CA TYR A 93 17.89 -4.34 -16.81
C TYR A 93 17.39 -3.04 -17.45
N THR A 94 17.44 -1.93 -16.73
CA THR A 94 17.01 -0.62 -17.22
C THR A 94 17.80 0.49 -16.53
N PRO A 95 18.14 1.59 -17.22
CA PRO A 95 18.75 2.77 -16.58
C PRO A 95 17.79 3.47 -15.62
N HIS A 96 16.47 3.39 -15.88
CA HIS A 96 15.44 4.04 -15.07
C HIS A 96 14.40 3.04 -14.59
N LEU A 97 14.37 2.81 -13.27
CA LEU A 97 13.41 1.94 -12.59
C LEU A 97 12.54 2.79 -11.66
N ASP A 98 11.23 2.83 -11.95
CA ASP A 98 10.25 3.49 -11.08
C ASP A 98 9.52 2.44 -10.25
N ILE A 99 9.83 2.33 -8.97
CA ILE A 99 9.15 1.41 -8.05
C ILE A 99 7.75 1.96 -7.75
N TYR A 100 6.73 1.31 -8.29
CA TYR A 100 5.34 1.72 -8.16
C TYR A 100 4.66 1.18 -6.89
N SER A 101 4.96 -0.07 -6.54
CA SER A 101 4.46 -0.73 -5.33
C SER A 101 5.49 -1.71 -4.76
N ILE A 102 5.09 -2.47 -3.73
CA ILE A 102 5.94 -3.53 -3.15
C ILE A 102 6.19 -4.68 -4.13
N ASP A 103 5.35 -4.84 -5.15
CA ASP A 103 5.34 -5.96 -6.10
C ASP A 103 5.36 -5.54 -7.57
N GLU A 104 5.32 -4.23 -7.87
CA GLU A 104 5.31 -3.69 -9.23
C GLU A 104 6.35 -2.59 -9.43
N ALA A 105 7.02 -2.62 -10.58
CA ALA A 105 7.91 -1.55 -11.00
C ALA A 105 7.80 -1.28 -12.50
N PHE A 106 7.92 -0.01 -12.89
CA PHE A 106 8.07 0.38 -14.29
C PHE A 106 9.55 0.46 -14.66
N LEU A 107 9.86 -0.09 -15.82
CA LEU A 107 11.19 -0.05 -16.46
C LEU A 107 11.09 0.83 -17.69
N ASP A 108 12.05 1.70 -17.91
CA ASP A 108 12.16 2.48 -19.15
C ASP A 108 13.03 1.74 -20.17
N PHE A 109 12.44 1.39 -21.31
CA PHE A 109 13.10 0.72 -22.43
C PHE A 109 13.21 1.61 -23.67
N SER A 110 12.92 2.90 -23.56
CA SER A 110 12.84 3.84 -24.68
C SER A 110 14.12 3.90 -25.52
N ASP A 111 15.28 3.81 -24.86
CA ASP A 111 16.60 3.88 -25.55
C ASP A 111 17.12 2.50 -26.00
N MET A 112 16.44 1.41 -25.60
CA MET A 112 16.88 0.03 -25.90
C MET A 112 16.30 -0.55 -27.19
N GLU A 113 15.35 0.14 -27.84
CA GLU A 113 14.63 -0.35 -29.02
C GLU A 113 15.54 -0.58 -30.23
N LYS A 114 16.61 0.21 -30.35
CA LYS A 114 17.52 0.16 -31.51
C LYS A 114 18.55 -0.95 -31.34
N GLY A 115 18.24 -2.14 -31.86
CA GLY A 115 19.19 -3.26 -31.95
C GLY A 115 19.02 -4.40 -30.97
N CYS A 116 17.97 -4.38 -30.14
CA CYS A 116 17.67 -5.44 -29.19
C CYS A 116 16.31 -6.08 -29.50
N ASP A 117 16.25 -7.43 -29.53
CA ASP A 117 14.95 -8.14 -29.47
C ASP A 117 14.36 -7.99 -28.06
N LEU A 118 13.52 -6.96 -27.90
CA LEU A 118 12.87 -6.63 -26.61
C LEU A 118 12.02 -7.78 -26.08
N LYS A 119 11.46 -8.62 -26.94
CA LYS A 119 10.69 -9.79 -26.54
C LYS A 119 11.58 -10.83 -25.88
N ALA A 120 12.66 -11.21 -26.55
CA ALA A 120 13.64 -12.17 -26.02
C ALA A 120 14.32 -11.63 -24.75
N TYR A 121 14.66 -10.34 -24.72
CA TYR A 121 15.22 -9.66 -23.56
C TYR A 121 14.27 -9.69 -22.37
N GLY A 122 13.00 -9.37 -22.58
CA GLY A 122 11.97 -9.42 -21.54
C GLY A 122 11.74 -10.83 -20.99
N GLU A 123 11.73 -11.85 -21.83
CA GLU A 123 11.65 -13.25 -21.40
C GLU A 123 12.87 -13.69 -20.58
N GLN A 124 14.06 -13.23 -20.98
CA GLN A 124 15.29 -13.48 -20.22
C GLN A 124 15.23 -12.83 -18.83
N LEU A 125 14.78 -11.57 -18.76
CA LEU A 125 14.58 -10.83 -17.52
C LEU A 125 13.63 -11.60 -16.59
N VAL A 126 12.46 -12.00 -17.09
CA VAL A 126 11.46 -12.77 -16.34
C VAL A 126 12.05 -14.07 -15.79
N ARG A 127 12.76 -14.84 -16.63
CA ARG A 127 13.43 -16.07 -16.21
C ARG A 127 14.50 -15.82 -15.15
N ARG A 128 15.34 -14.80 -15.34
CA ARG A 128 16.43 -14.47 -14.40
C ARG A 128 15.91 -14.08 -13.04
N VAL A 129 14.95 -13.16 -12.99
CA VAL A 129 14.38 -12.68 -11.73
C VAL A 129 13.67 -13.83 -11.00
N SER A 130 12.81 -14.57 -11.70
CA SER A 130 12.07 -15.69 -11.11
C SER A 130 13.01 -16.77 -10.57
N LYS A 131 14.08 -17.13 -11.32
CA LYS A 131 15.06 -18.12 -10.89
C LYS A 131 15.89 -17.65 -9.70
N SER A 132 16.29 -16.36 -9.67
CA SER A 132 17.18 -15.82 -8.64
C SER A 132 16.47 -15.53 -7.32
N THR A 133 15.17 -15.28 -7.35
CA THR A 133 14.39 -14.90 -6.16
C THR A 133 13.40 -15.96 -5.69
N GLY A 134 13.08 -16.94 -6.54
CA GLY A 134 11.98 -17.88 -6.30
C GLY A 134 10.59 -17.26 -6.49
N ILE A 135 10.50 -15.95 -6.87
CA ILE A 135 9.25 -15.23 -7.06
C ILE A 135 8.96 -15.12 -8.56
N PRO A 136 7.86 -15.73 -9.05
CA PRO A 136 7.47 -15.60 -10.44
C PRO A 136 7.01 -14.17 -10.74
N ILE A 137 7.48 -13.61 -11.85
CA ILE A 137 7.08 -12.29 -12.32
C ILE A 137 6.47 -12.35 -13.72
N SER A 138 5.70 -11.33 -14.06
CA SER A 138 5.19 -11.09 -15.42
C SER A 138 5.61 -9.71 -15.89
N LEU A 139 6.00 -9.58 -17.15
CA LEU A 139 6.45 -8.33 -17.77
C LEU A 139 5.53 -7.96 -18.92
N GLY A 140 5.00 -6.76 -18.90
CA GLY A 140 4.28 -6.16 -20.04
C GLY A 140 5.07 -5.00 -20.59
N ILE A 141 5.34 -4.95 -21.89
CA ILE A 141 6.08 -3.87 -22.57
C ILE A 141 5.13 -3.19 -23.57
N ALA A 142 4.98 -1.86 -23.46
CA ALA A 142 4.08 -1.08 -24.31
C ALA A 142 4.48 0.41 -24.37
N PRO A 143 3.92 1.19 -25.34
CA PRO A 143 4.23 2.62 -25.50
C PRO A 143 3.81 3.51 -24.33
N THR A 144 2.87 3.07 -23.50
CA THR A 144 2.39 3.82 -22.34
C THR A 144 2.31 2.94 -21.10
N ARG A 145 2.32 3.56 -19.93
CA ARG A 145 2.25 2.84 -18.64
C ARG A 145 0.95 2.07 -18.46
N THR A 146 -0.19 2.63 -18.90
CA THR A 146 -1.49 1.94 -18.87
C THR A 146 -1.51 0.73 -19.78
N LEU A 147 -0.96 0.84 -20.98
CA LEU A 147 -0.83 -0.29 -21.91
C LEU A 147 0.18 -1.34 -21.41
N ALA A 148 1.28 -0.93 -20.75
CA ALA A 148 2.23 -1.85 -20.13
C ALA A 148 1.58 -2.68 -19.00
N LYS A 149 0.70 -2.07 -18.18
CA LYS A 149 -0.11 -2.80 -17.19
C LYS A 149 -1.09 -3.80 -17.85
N MET A 150 -1.72 -3.41 -18.95
CA MET A 150 -2.56 -4.31 -19.73
C MET A 150 -1.76 -5.48 -20.28
N ALA A 151 -0.60 -5.21 -20.90
CA ALA A 151 0.30 -6.22 -21.42
C ALA A 151 0.79 -7.19 -20.32
N SER A 152 1.13 -6.68 -19.11
CA SER A 152 1.53 -7.53 -17.99
C SER A 152 0.40 -8.48 -17.55
N LYS A 153 -0.87 -8.03 -17.55
CA LYS A 153 -2.03 -8.93 -17.31
C LYS A 153 -2.14 -10.03 -18.37
N PHE A 154 -1.91 -9.72 -19.64
CA PHE A 154 -1.88 -10.75 -20.70
C PHE A 154 -0.72 -11.71 -20.51
N ALA A 155 0.48 -11.22 -20.18
CA ALA A 155 1.64 -12.07 -19.89
C ALA A 155 1.37 -13.06 -18.75
N LYS A 156 0.63 -12.61 -17.73
CA LYS A 156 0.22 -13.41 -16.56
C LYS A 156 -0.87 -14.43 -16.88
N LYS A 157 -1.83 -14.06 -17.75
CA LYS A 157 -3.00 -14.89 -18.08
C LYS A 157 -2.68 -15.98 -19.11
N TYR A 158 -1.87 -15.68 -20.13
CA TYR A 158 -1.67 -16.56 -21.27
C TYR A 158 -0.25 -17.10 -21.30
N LYS A 159 -0.11 -18.43 -21.12
CA LYS A 159 1.19 -19.12 -21.06
C LYS A 159 2.05 -18.93 -22.34
N GLY A 160 1.42 -18.75 -23.51
CA GLY A 160 2.11 -18.51 -24.79
C GLY A 160 2.97 -17.25 -24.83
N TYR A 161 2.79 -16.32 -23.90
CA TYR A 161 3.67 -15.16 -23.77
C TYR A 161 4.98 -15.45 -23.01
N HIS A 162 5.15 -16.63 -22.42
CA HIS A 162 6.33 -17.00 -21.63
C HIS A 162 6.69 -15.98 -20.54
N GLY A 163 5.66 -15.35 -19.95
CA GLY A 163 5.79 -14.33 -18.90
C GLY A 163 6.12 -12.93 -19.39
N CYS A 164 6.32 -12.70 -20.70
CA CYS A 164 6.55 -11.36 -21.27
C CYS A 164 5.61 -11.09 -22.44
N CYS A 165 4.83 -10.02 -22.39
CA CYS A 165 3.97 -9.56 -23.48
C CYS A 165 4.48 -8.23 -24.04
N LEU A 166 4.85 -8.22 -25.32
CA LEU A 166 5.29 -7.02 -26.05
C LEU A 166 4.15 -6.49 -26.92
N MET A 167 3.71 -5.26 -26.65
CA MET A 167 2.68 -4.53 -27.38
C MET A 167 3.30 -3.27 -28.02
N ASP A 168 4.02 -3.47 -29.11
CA ASP A 168 4.84 -2.47 -29.80
C ASP A 168 4.23 -1.94 -31.10
N THR A 169 3.10 -2.53 -31.55
CA THR A 169 2.40 -2.12 -32.78
C THR A 169 0.95 -1.74 -32.50
N ASP A 170 0.37 -0.89 -33.35
CA ASP A 170 -1.03 -0.50 -33.27
C ASP A 170 -1.98 -1.68 -33.41
N GLU A 171 -1.64 -2.65 -34.26
CA GLU A 171 -2.43 -3.87 -34.42
C GLU A 171 -2.53 -4.65 -33.12
N LYS A 172 -1.40 -4.88 -32.44
CA LYS A 172 -1.36 -5.56 -31.12
C LYS A 172 -2.14 -4.76 -30.08
N ARG A 173 -2.03 -3.42 -30.09
CA ARG A 173 -2.77 -2.53 -29.20
C ARG A 173 -4.28 -2.68 -29.41
N GLN A 174 -4.77 -2.55 -30.64
CA GLN A 174 -6.20 -2.65 -30.95
C GLN A 174 -6.77 -4.03 -30.54
N LYS A 175 -6.04 -5.09 -30.84
CA LYS A 175 -6.40 -6.45 -30.43
C LYS A 175 -6.51 -6.59 -28.91
N ALA A 176 -5.56 -6.02 -28.17
CA ALA A 176 -5.53 -6.03 -26.72
C ALA A 176 -6.71 -5.22 -26.13
N LEU A 177 -6.96 -4.02 -26.64
CA LEU A 177 -8.04 -3.15 -26.18
C LEU A 177 -9.42 -3.83 -26.36
N ALA A 178 -9.64 -4.53 -27.48
CA ALA A 178 -10.90 -5.24 -27.74
C ALA A 178 -11.16 -6.40 -26.77
N LEU A 179 -10.11 -7.05 -26.28
CA LEU A 179 -10.19 -8.19 -25.35
C LEU A 179 -10.19 -7.80 -23.88
N PHE A 180 -9.94 -6.52 -23.57
CA PHE A 180 -9.72 -6.09 -22.19
C PHE A 180 -10.96 -5.42 -21.60
N PRO A 181 -11.55 -5.99 -20.52
CA PRO A 181 -12.71 -5.40 -19.86
C PRO A 181 -12.40 -4.00 -19.32
N ILE A 182 -13.36 -3.09 -19.42
CA ILE A 182 -13.18 -1.70 -18.98
C ILE A 182 -12.90 -1.58 -17.48
N GLU A 183 -13.51 -2.43 -16.66
CA GLU A 183 -13.33 -2.48 -15.21
C GLU A 183 -11.90 -2.84 -14.78
N ASP A 184 -11.16 -3.50 -15.66
CA ASP A 184 -9.80 -3.96 -15.45
C ASP A 184 -8.74 -2.93 -15.87
N VAL A 185 -9.14 -1.86 -16.54
CA VAL A 185 -8.24 -0.79 -16.99
C VAL A 185 -7.70 0.00 -15.80
N TRP A 186 -6.38 0.18 -15.77
CA TRP A 186 -5.75 0.97 -14.72
C TRP A 186 -6.26 2.40 -14.70
N GLY A 187 -6.67 2.89 -13.53
CA GLY A 187 -7.31 4.18 -13.35
C GLY A 187 -8.85 4.18 -13.45
N ILE A 188 -9.45 3.07 -13.90
CA ILE A 188 -10.90 2.88 -13.92
C ILE A 188 -11.34 2.12 -12.67
N GLY A 189 -11.77 2.85 -11.64
CA GLY A 189 -12.33 2.25 -10.44
C GLY A 189 -13.82 1.90 -10.58
N ARG A 190 -14.37 1.16 -9.60
CA ARG A 190 -15.77 0.67 -9.60
C ARG A 190 -16.81 1.73 -9.94
N ARG A 191 -16.64 2.98 -9.49
CA ARG A 191 -17.58 4.07 -9.74
C ARG A 191 -17.54 4.51 -11.21
N ILE A 192 -16.33 4.64 -11.76
CA ILE A 192 -16.12 5.04 -13.16
C ILE A 192 -16.56 3.91 -14.09
N SER A 193 -16.24 2.64 -13.75
CA SER A 193 -16.68 1.47 -14.52
C SER A 193 -18.20 1.42 -14.67
N LYS A 194 -18.96 1.53 -13.58
CA LYS A 194 -20.42 1.58 -13.61
C LYS A 194 -20.97 2.73 -14.46
N GLN A 195 -20.32 3.89 -14.44
CA GLN A 195 -20.71 5.02 -15.26
C GLN A 195 -20.43 4.78 -16.75
N LEU A 196 -19.28 4.15 -17.07
CA LEU A 196 -18.95 3.75 -18.45
C LEU A 196 -19.90 2.68 -18.97
N GLU A 197 -20.21 1.68 -18.15
CA GLU A 197 -21.19 0.63 -18.47
C GLU A 197 -22.59 1.22 -18.78
N TYR A 198 -23.02 2.24 -18.03
CA TYR A 198 -24.27 2.97 -18.30
C TYR A 198 -24.26 3.63 -19.69
N PHE A 199 -23.10 4.05 -20.21
CA PHE A 199 -22.91 4.56 -21.56
C PHE A 199 -22.68 3.46 -22.61
N GLY A 200 -22.84 2.19 -22.27
CA GLY A 200 -22.63 1.05 -23.16
C GLY A 200 -21.17 0.76 -23.49
N ILE A 201 -20.23 1.20 -22.62
CA ILE A 201 -18.79 1.00 -22.76
C ILE A 201 -18.37 -0.17 -21.87
N HIS A 202 -18.03 -1.31 -22.49
CA HIS A 202 -17.70 -2.55 -21.79
C HIS A 202 -16.23 -2.95 -21.93
N THR A 203 -15.58 -2.48 -22.99
CA THR A 203 -14.17 -2.79 -23.28
C THR A 203 -13.30 -1.54 -23.28
N ALA A 204 -12.00 -1.75 -23.16
CA ALA A 204 -11.02 -0.68 -23.33
C ALA A 204 -11.07 -0.07 -24.74
N ALA A 205 -11.44 -0.87 -25.78
CA ALA A 205 -11.61 -0.39 -27.15
C ALA A 205 -12.79 0.58 -27.26
N ASP A 206 -13.96 0.24 -26.66
CA ASP A 206 -15.14 1.10 -26.66
C ASP A 206 -14.82 2.47 -26.03
N PHE A 207 -14.03 2.47 -24.96
CA PHE A 207 -13.62 3.70 -24.30
C PHE A 207 -12.60 4.49 -25.13
N ALA A 208 -11.59 3.83 -25.67
CA ALA A 208 -10.58 4.47 -26.53
C ALA A 208 -11.18 5.12 -27.80
N ALA A 209 -12.26 4.54 -28.34
CA ALA A 209 -12.97 5.06 -29.50
C ALA A 209 -13.78 6.36 -29.24
N LYS A 210 -13.99 6.76 -27.97
CA LYS A 210 -14.68 8.02 -27.67
C LYS A 210 -13.78 9.22 -27.98
N SER A 211 -14.40 10.37 -28.29
CA SER A 211 -13.65 11.60 -28.51
C SER A 211 -13.12 12.18 -27.18
N GLU A 212 -11.97 12.86 -27.22
CA GLU A 212 -11.41 13.54 -26.04
C GLU A 212 -12.42 14.53 -25.43
N ARG A 213 -13.18 15.24 -26.28
CA ARG A 213 -14.22 16.19 -25.84
C ARG A 213 -15.27 15.47 -25.00
N TRP A 214 -15.74 14.32 -25.46
CA TRP A 214 -16.75 13.53 -24.74
C TRP A 214 -16.20 13.07 -23.39
N VAL A 215 -14.95 12.55 -23.35
CA VAL A 215 -14.33 12.09 -22.10
C VAL A 215 -14.19 13.22 -21.09
N ARG A 216 -13.75 14.42 -21.53
CA ARG A 216 -13.61 15.59 -20.65
C ARG A 216 -14.92 16.17 -20.14
N GLN A 217 -16.01 15.96 -20.88
CA GLN A 217 -17.37 16.38 -20.45
C GLN A 217 -17.95 15.49 -19.36
N HIS A 218 -17.62 14.18 -19.36
CA HIS A 218 -18.24 13.21 -18.48
C HIS A 218 -17.32 12.76 -17.31
N PHE A 219 -16.02 12.98 -17.43
CA PHE A 219 -15.03 12.48 -16.47
C PHE A 219 -13.99 13.54 -16.11
N ASN A 220 -13.25 13.23 -15.03
CA ASN A 220 -12.17 14.09 -14.55
C ASN A 220 -10.89 13.94 -15.41
N VAL A 221 -9.91 14.82 -15.12
CA VAL A 221 -8.61 14.85 -15.81
C VAL A 221 -7.84 13.51 -15.70
N THR A 222 -7.98 12.80 -14.60
CA THR A 222 -7.29 11.51 -14.38
C THR A 222 -7.81 10.46 -15.35
N THR A 223 -9.14 10.37 -15.51
CA THR A 223 -9.77 9.46 -16.48
C THR A 223 -9.44 9.85 -17.93
N ALA A 224 -9.35 11.16 -18.21
CA ALA A 224 -8.92 11.63 -19.52
C ALA A 224 -7.45 11.27 -19.83
N ARG A 225 -6.57 11.27 -18.83
CA ARG A 225 -5.19 10.76 -18.99
C ARG A 225 -5.17 9.26 -19.28
N THR A 226 -5.95 8.46 -18.56
CA THR A 226 -6.09 7.01 -18.86
C THR A 226 -6.57 6.79 -20.31
N TRP A 227 -7.55 7.57 -20.78
CA TRP A 227 -8.02 7.51 -22.17
C TRP A 227 -6.89 7.83 -23.18
N LYS A 228 -6.08 8.88 -22.94
CA LYS A 228 -4.91 9.21 -23.77
C LYS A 228 -3.90 8.07 -23.83
N GLU A 229 -3.60 7.48 -22.68
CA GLU A 229 -2.68 6.35 -22.57
C GLU A 229 -3.16 5.13 -23.37
N LEU A 230 -4.47 4.81 -23.35
CA LEU A 230 -5.03 3.75 -24.16
C LEU A 230 -4.90 4.04 -25.67
N ASN A 231 -4.93 5.32 -26.06
CA ASN A 231 -4.69 5.78 -27.43
C ASN A 231 -3.20 5.90 -27.81
N GLY A 232 -2.28 5.40 -26.96
CA GLY A 232 -0.84 5.37 -27.24
C GLY A 232 -0.12 6.69 -26.93
N VAL A 233 -0.78 7.65 -26.28
CA VAL A 233 -0.19 8.94 -25.90
C VAL A 233 0.23 8.87 -24.43
N SER A 234 1.55 8.75 -24.18
CA SER A 234 2.10 8.72 -22.84
C SER A 234 1.93 10.09 -22.16
N CYS A 235 1.25 10.10 -21.01
CA CYS A 235 0.96 11.31 -20.24
C CYS A 235 0.89 11.09 -18.73
N ILE A 236 1.13 9.88 -18.26
CA ILE A 236 1.26 9.57 -16.84
C ILE A 236 2.75 9.43 -16.53
N SER A 237 3.31 10.41 -15.82
CA SER A 237 4.66 10.34 -15.28
C SER A 237 4.60 9.80 -13.84
N VAL A 238 5.64 9.09 -13.43
CA VAL A 238 5.91 8.79 -12.01
C VAL A 238 6.97 9.79 -11.57
N ASP A 239 6.60 11.07 -11.60
CA ASP A 239 7.44 12.14 -11.08
C ASP A 239 7.63 11.96 -9.57
N GLU A 240 8.58 12.68 -9.00
CA GLU A 240 8.81 12.73 -7.57
C GLU A 240 7.48 12.86 -6.82
N LEU A 241 7.22 11.93 -5.90
CA LEU A 241 5.99 11.94 -5.12
C LEU A 241 5.88 13.30 -4.44
N PRO A 242 4.80 14.06 -4.67
CA PRO A 242 4.62 15.35 -4.03
C PRO A 242 4.64 15.17 -2.51
N GLN A 243 5.13 16.15 -1.79
CA GLN A 243 5.09 16.12 -0.32
C GLN A 243 3.67 15.80 0.15
N LYS A 244 3.57 14.93 1.15
CA LYS A 244 2.28 14.52 1.70
C LYS A 244 1.56 15.73 2.29
N GLN A 245 0.34 15.97 1.87
CA GLN A 245 -0.50 17.03 2.41
C GLN A 245 -1.21 16.64 3.71
N SER A 246 -1.24 15.35 4.03
CA SER A 246 -1.71 14.83 5.31
C SER A 246 -0.94 13.57 5.71
N ILE A 247 -0.77 13.35 7.00
CA ILE A 247 -0.11 12.16 7.57
C ILE A 247 -1.05 11.49 8.54
N CYS A 248 -1.42 10.25 8.25
CA CYS A 248 -2.31 9.46 9.11
C CYS A 248 -1.58 8.26 9.71
N THR A 249 -1.87 8.00 10.98
CA THR A 249 -1.60 6.72 11.61
C THR A 249 -2.85 6.26 12.32
N SER A 250 -3.33 5.06 11.99
CA SER A 250 -4.54 4.49 12.57
C SER A 250 -4.41 2.98 12.70
N ARG A 251 -5.20 2.41 13.60
CA ARG A 251 -5.27 0.96 13.80
C ARG A 251 -6.69 0.52 14.11
N SER A 252 -7.08 -0.62 13.54
CA SER A 252 -8.25 -1.37 14.01
C SER A 252 -7.83 -2.27 15.18
N PHE A 253 -8.68 -2.36 16.19
CA PHE A 253 -8.45 -3.18 17.38
C PHE A 253 -9.10 -4.55 17.22
N SER A 254 -8.48 -5.59 17.81
CA SER A 254 -9.00 -6.96 17.81
C SER A 254 -10.23 -7.10 18.70
N GLY A 255 -10.90 -8.25 18.66
CA GLY A 255 -12.05 -8.59 19.52
C GLY A 255 -13.19 -7.58 19.39
N GLN A 256 -13.77 -7.16 20.51
CA GLN A 256 -14.86 -6.16 20.55
C GLN A 256 -14.37 -4.73 20.35
N GLY A 257 -13.08 -4.46 20.47
CA GLY A 257 -12.51 -3.11 20.46
C GLY A 257 -12.06 -2.68 21.86
N ILE A 258 -11.82 -1.36 22.03
CA ILE A 258 -11.35 -0.76 23.28
C ILE A 258 -12.46 0.12 23.88
N SER A 259 -12.82 -0.16 25.14
CA SER A 259 -13.72 0.68 25.96
C SER A 259 -12.99 1.45 27.05
N ASP A 260 -11.80 0.99 27.46
CA ASP A 260 -10.99 1.64 28.48
C ASP A 260 -10.37 2.93 27.93
N ARG A 261 -10.59 4.05 28.64
CA ARG A 261 -10.09 5.36 28.28
C ARG A 261 -8.58 5.42 28.27
N HIS A 262 -7.91 4.83 29.25
CA HIS A 262 -6.46 4.91 29.37
C HIS A 262 -5.78 4.13 28.24
N VAL A 263 -6.31 2.97 27.88
CA VAL A 263 -5.83 2.17 26.74
C VAL A 263 -6.04 2.91 25.41
N LEU A 264 -7.18 3.62 25.27
CA LEU A 264 -7.44 4.41 24.08
C LEU A 264 -6.55 5.66 24.01
N GLU A 265 -6.29 6.34 25.13
CA GLU A 265 -5.33 7.46 25.23
C GLU A 265 -3.91 7.00 24.86
N GLU A 266 -3.48 5.86 25.37
CA GLU A 266 -2.19 5.25 25.05
C GLU A 266 -2.06 4.95 23.55
N ALA A 267 -3.10 4.37 22.93
CA ALA A 267 -3.14 4.10 21.50
C ALA A 267 -3.04 5.40 20.67
N VAL A 268 -3.84 6.42 21.01
CA VAL A 268 -3.83 7.72 20.32
C VAL A 268 -2.48 8.42 20.49
N ALA A 269 -1.86 8.37 21.69
CA ALA A 269 -0.53 8.92 21.93
C ALA A 269 0.54 8.25 21.05
N ASN A 270 0.48 6.93 20.89
CA ASN A 270 1.37 6.20 19.99
C ASN A 270 1.14 6.57 18.52
N PHE A 271 -0.12 6.73 18.08
CA PHE A 271 -0.42 7.14 16.70
C PHE A 271 0.05 8.58 16.43
N ALA A 272 -0.15 9.48 17.37
CA ALA A 272 0.31 10.87 17.31
C ALA A 272 1.83 10.97 17.22
N SER A 273 2.55 10.21 18.06
CA SER A 273 4.02 10.12 18.03
C SER A 273 4.52 9.63 16.67
N ARG A 274 3.88 8.59 16.12
CA ARG A 274 4.23 8.04 14.79
C ARG A 274 3.95 9.02 13.65
N CYS A 275 2.87 9.78 13.74
CA CYS A 275 2.59 10.85 12.79
C CYS A 275 3.65 11.95 12.86
N ALA A 276 4.06 12.35 14.07
CA ALA A 276 5.10 13.35 14.29
C ALA A 276 6.46 12.90 13.73
N GLU A 277 6.84 11.64 13.93
CA GLU A 277 8.04 11.05 13.35
C GLU A 277 8.04 11.13 11.81
N LYS A 278 6.94 10.69 11.18
CA LYS A 278 6.78 10.78 9.71
C LYS A 278 6.83 12.22 9.20
N LEU A 279 6.27 13.16 9.96
CA LEU A 279 6.25 14.58 9.64
C LEU A 279 7.69 15.15 9.62
N ARG A 280 8.48 14.80 10.63
CA ARG A 280 9.91 15.19 10.70
C ARG A 280 10.76 14.57 9.60
N HIS A 281 10.52 13.30 9.26
CA HIS A 281 11.19 12.65 8.13
C HIS A 281 10.91 13.37 6.78
N GLN A 282 9.77 14.02 6.65
CA GLN A 282 9.43 14.83 5.50
C GLN A 282 10.00 16.26 5.56
N GLY A 283 10.60 16.69 6.68
CA GLY A 283 11.03 18.08 6.90
C GLY A 283 9.85 19.05 6.91
N SER A 284 8.80 18.73 7.68
CA SER A 284 7.54 19.48 7.66
C SER A 284 6.97 19.70 9.04
N TYR A 285 6.07 20.68 9.16
CA TYR A 285 5.26 20.99 10.36
C TYR A 285 3.77 20.81 10.03
N CYS A 286 2.94 20.50 11.02
CA CYS A 286 1.48 20.52 10.89
C CYS A 286 0.86 21.66 11.66
N LYS A 287 -0.26 22.18 11.17
CA LYS A 287 -1.06 23.20 11.84
C LYS A 287 -2.38 22.66 12.36
N SER A 288 -2.86 21.53 11.85
CA SER A 288 -4.11 20.92 12.30
C SER A 288 -3.93 19.45 12.64
N ILE A 289 -4.59 19.02 13.72
CA ILE A 289 -4.58 17.66 14.24
C ILE A 289 -6.02 17.18 14.32
N MET A 290 -6.31 16.08 13.62
CA MET A 290 -7.60 15.41 13.71
C MET A 290 -7.44 14.10 14.48
N VAL A 291 -8.33 13.85 15.42
CA VAL A 291 -8.44 12.57 16.12
C VAL A 291 -9.77 11.93 15.76
N PHE A 292 -9.72 10.67 15.41
CA PHE A 292 -10.93 9.90 15.19
C PHE A 292 -10.90 8.57 15.93
N ALA A 293 -12.06 8.14 16.41
CA ALA A 293 -12.30 6.79 16.90
C ALA A 293 -13.76 6.42 16.61
N TYR A 294 -14.02 5.19 16.22
CA TYR A 294 -15.38 4.73 15.96
C TYR A 294 -15.61 3.27 16.33
N THR A 295 -16.84 2.95 16.67
CA THR A 295 -17.34 1.61 16.95
C THR A 295 -17.44 0.79 15.65
N SER A 296 -17.79 -0.49 15.74
CA SER A 296 -17.96 -1.33 14.54
C SER A 296 -19.10 -0.79 13.67
N ARG A 297 -18.83 -0.61 12.36
CA ARG A 297 -19.84 -0.24 11.38
C ARG A 297 -20.61 -1.44 10.80
N PHE A 298 -20.17 -2.66 11.14
CA PHE A 298 -20.71 -3.90 10.59
C PHE A 298 -21.50 -4.72 11.62
N ASN A 299 -21.52 -4.29 12.87
CA ASN A 299 -22.22 -4.97 13.96
C ASN A 299 -23.36 -4.07 14.45
N GLU A 300 -24.56 -4.34 13.98
CA GLU A 300 -25.78 -3.59 14.33
C GLU A 300 -26.19 -3.78 15.81
N ARG A 301 -25.65 -4.79 16.50
CA ARG A 301 -25.93 -5.04 17.93
C ARG A 301 -25.11 -4.14 18.85
N VAL A 302 -24.14 -3.40 18.33
CA VAL A 302 -23.28 -2.50 19.11
C VAL A 302 -23.72 -1.06 18.85
N PRO A 303 -23.95 -0.23 19.89
CA PRO A 303 -24.30 1.17 19.71
C PRO A 303 -23.26 1.90 18.85
N ALA A 304 -23.71 2.61 17.81
CA ALA A 304 -22.84 3.36 16.94
C ALA A 304 -22.38 4.65 17.64
N HIS A 305 -21.08 4.87 17.67
CA HIS A 305 -20.49 6.13 18.13
C HIS A 305 -19.25 6.47 17.33
N MET A 306 -19.02 7.76 17.10
CA MET A 306 -17.86 8.25 16.37
C MET A 306 -17.33 9.54 16.99
N ILE A 307 -16.06 9.50 17.37
CA ILE A 307 -15.26 10.69 17.64
C ILE A 307 -14.62 11.09 16.32
N TYR A 308 -14.79 12.33 15.90
CA TYR A 308 -14.20 12.88 14.68
C TYR A 308 -14.03 14.38 14.84
N GLU A 309 -12.95 14.78 15.50
CA GLU A 309 -12.72 16.16 15.86
C GLU A 309 -11.34 16.66 15.44
N THR A 310 -11.27 17.92 15.08
CA THR A 310 -10.06 18.60 14.62
C THR A 310 -9.75 19.78 15.55
N ILE A 311 -8.47 19.98 15.84
CA ILE A 311 -7.95 21.17 16.49
C ILE A 311 -6.93 21.84 15.59
N THR A 312 -6.99 23.17 15.49
CA THR A 312 -5.99 23.99 14.79
C THR A 312 -5.08 24.64 15.83
N LEU A 313 -3.78 24.51 15.60
CA LEU A 313 -2.75 25.06 16.47
C LEU A 313 -2.46 26.51 16.13
N SER A 314 -2.15 27.35 17.12
CA SER A 314 -1.70 28.73 16.90
C SER A 314 -0.36 28.76 16.17
N VAL A 315 0.56 27.88 16.55
CA VAL A 315 1.88 27.72 15.92
C VAL A 315 2.01 26.31 15.34
N ALA A 316 2.48 26.23 14.09
CA ALA A 316 2.74 24.93 13.46
C ALA A 316 3.86 24.18 14.20
N THR A 317 3.70 22.86 14.38
CA THR A 317 4.65 22.04 15.15
C THR A 317 4.96 20.70 14.49
N GLN A 318 6.11 20.16 14.83
CA GLN A 318 6.50 18.76 14.56
C GLN A 318 6.88 17.99 15.84
N SER A 319 6.63 18.63 17.01
CA SER A 319 6.94 18.05 18.30
C SER A 319 5.98 16.93 18.67
N SER A 320 6.53 15.73 18.95
CA SER A 320 5.71 14.61 19.44
C SER A 320 4.95 14.95 20.71
N ALA A 321 5.55 15.70 21.63
CA ALA A 321 4.93 16.05 22.91
C ALA A 321 3.71 16.97 22.72
N GLU A 322 3.82 18.00 21.88
CA GLU A 322 2.69 18.91 21.59
C GLU A 322 1.57 18.19 20.81
N ILE A 323 1.93 17.43 19.77
CA ILE A 323 0.95 16.70 18.97
C ILE A 323 0.19 15.69 19.83
N ILE A 324 0.89 14.96 20.72
CA ILE A 324 0.26 14.05 21.67
C ILE A 324 -0.65 14.81 22.64
N HIS A 325 -0.17 15.91 23.23
CA HIS A 325 -0.95 16.72 24.19
C HIS A 325 -2.27 17.18 23.59
N GLU A 326 -2.24 17.79 22.40
CA GLU A 326 -3.44 18.31 21.75
C GLU A 326 -4.36 17.19 21.24
N ALA A 327 -3.80 16.07 20.72
CA ALA A 327 -4.60 14.92 20.34
C ALA A 327 -5.36 14.31 21.53
N LEU A 328 -4.70 14.20 22.68
CA LEU A 328 -5.35 13.70 23.91
C LEU A 328 -6.39 14.65 24.47
N LYS A 329 -6.18 15.97 24.38
CA LYS A 329 -7.16 16.98 24.77
C LYS A 329 -8.45 16.85 23.96
N VAL A 330 -8.32 16.66 22.63
CA VAL A 330 -9.45 16.38 21.73
C VAL A 330 -10.15 15.07 22.11
N LEU A 331 -9.39 13.99 22.28
CA LEU A 331 -9.96 12.69 22.66
C LEU A 331 -10.73 12.77 23.97
N ARG A 332 -10.14 13.39 25.00
CA ARG A 332 -10.73 13.51 26.36
C ARG A 332 -12.04 14.25 26.37
N ARG A 333 -12.15 15.26 25.51
CA ARG A 333 -13.39 16.06 25.40
C ARG A 333 -14.54 15.26 24.77
N ALA A 334 -14.22 14.41 23.80
CA ALA A 334 -15.20 13.69 23.00
C ALA A 334 -15.46 12.24 23.47
N TYR A 335 -14.63 11.73 24.40
CA TYR A 335 -14.79 10.38 24.92
C TYR A 335 -15.99 10.23 25.84
N VAL A 336 -16.81 9.20 25.60
CA VAL A 336 -17.95 8.85 26.46
C VAL A 336 -17.63 7.60 27.29
N PRO A 337 -17.58 7.67 28.61
CA PRO A 337 -17.20 6.55 29.47
C PRO A 337 -18.20 5.39 29.44
N GLY A 338 -17.69 4.15 29.41
CA GLY A 338 -18.42 2.93 29.75
C GLY A 338 -19.45 2.42 28.74
N THR A 339 -19.72 3.15 27.66
CA THR A 339 -20.84 2.83 26.75
C THR A 339 -20.38 2.21 25.44
N TYR A 340 -19.21 2.61 24.92
CA TYR A 340 -18.81 2.29 23.55
C TYR A 340 -17.50 1.50 23.47
N TYR A 341 -17.48 0.51 22.58
CA TYR A 341 -16.27 -0.24 22.23
C TYR A 341 -15.73 0.27 20.89
N TYR A 342 -14.67 1.09 20.95
CA TYR A 342 -14.05 1.66 19.76
C TYR A 342 -13.28 0.60 19.00
N LYS A 343 -13.68 0.35 17.77
CA LYS A 343 -13.12 -0.67 16.89
C LYS A 343 -11.92 -0.18 16.09
N LYS A 344 -11.85 1.12 15.86
CA LYS A 344 -10.71 1.76 15.19
C LYS A 344 -10.49 3.15 15.78
N ALA A 345 -9.21 3.52 15.91
CA ALA A 345 -8.81 4.89 16.24
C ALA A 345 -7.62 5.31 15.40
N GLY A 346 -7.40 6.62 15.29
CA GLY A 346 -6.26 7.19 14.56
C GLY A 346 -6.10 8.68 14.77
N VAL A 347 -4.95 9.16 14.31
CA VAL A 347 -4.58 10.58 14.29
C VAL A 347 -4.21 10.94 12.85
N ILE A 348 -4.66 12.10 12.39
CA ILE A 348 -4.32 12.68 11.10
C ILE A 348 -3.73 14.06 11.34
N LEU A 349 -2.52 14.29 10.85
CA LEU A 349 -1.91 15.61 10.77
C LEU A 349 -2.24 16.23 9.42
N MET A 350 -2.69 17.47 9.43
CA MET A 350 -3.15 18.22 8.26
C MET A 350 -2.54 19.63 8.26
N ASP A 351 -2.82 20.38 7.20
CA ASP A 351 -2.26 21.73 6.98
C ASP A 351 -0.74 21.68 7.12
N ILE A 352 -0.13 20.75 6.36
CA ILE A 352 1.30 20.51 6.40
C ILE A 352 2.02 21.62 5.64
N VAL A 353 2.99 22.24 6.33
CA VAL A 353 3.85 23.29 5.78
C VAL A 353 5.31 22.84 5.81
N PRO A 354 6.15 23.25 4.84
CA PRO A 354 7.58 22.95 4.84
C PRO A 354 8.28 23.47 6.11
N GLU A 355 9.40 22.82 6.49
CA GLU A 355 10.29 23.31 7.54
C GLU A 355 10.98 24.60 7.08
N ARG A 356 10.29 25.72 7.32
CA ARG A 356 10.80 27.09 7.11
C ARG A 356 10.64 27.82 8.45
N PRO A 357 11.29 28.99 8.64
CA PRO A 357 10.99 29.80 9.82
C PRO A 357 9.48 30.03 9.91
N CYS A 358 8.83 29.34 10.85
CA CYS A 358 7.41 29.53 11.10
C CYS A 358 7.20 30.89 11.80
N GLN A 359 6.10 31.56 11.44
CA GLN A 359 5.65 32.71 12.16
C GLN A 359 5.43 32.32 13.62
N GLN A 360 6.16 32.94 14.53
CA GLN A 360 6.00 32.74 15.97
C GLN A 360 4.77 33.51 16.44
N ASP A 361 4.06 32.95 17.40
CA ASP A 361 3.01 33.66 18.12
C ASP A 361 3.65 34.42 19.29
N LEU A 362 3.27 35.68 19.49
CA LEU A 362 3.76 36.52 20.58
C LEU A 362 3.47 35.90 21.97
N PHE A 363 2.45 35.07 22.06
CA PHE A 363 2.03 34.37 23.28
C PHE A 363 2.56 32.95 23.39
N ASP A 364 3.42 32.49 22.43
CA ASP A 364 4.04 31.16 22.47
C ASP A 364 5.06 31.10 23.63
N LYS A 365 4.74 30.33 24.66
CA LYS A 365 5.59 30.13 25.84
C LYS A 365 6.58 28.97 25.65
N VAL A 366 6.58 28.31 24.53
CA VAL A 366 7.41 27.13 24.27
C VAL A 366 8.78 27.52 23.76
N ASP A 367 9.84 27.06 24.41
CA ASP A 367 11.19 27.15 23.88
C ASP A 367 11.34 26.19 22.68
N ARG A 368 11.04 26.67 21.50
CA ARG A 368 11.06 25.92 20.25
C ARG A 368 12.40 25.31 19.92
N ARG A 369 13.50 26.01 20.24
CA ARG A 369 14.86 25.55 20.00
C ARG A 369 15.20 24.34 20.88
N LYS A 370 14.93 24.45 22.17
CA LYS A 370 15.14 23.36 23.13
C LYS A 370 14.28 22.14 22.78
N GLN A 371 13.03 22.36 22.46
CA GLN A 371 12.09 21.30 22.05
C GLN A 371 12.57 20.56 20.79
N GLN A 372 13.04 21.28 19.79
CA GLN A 372 13.59 20.70 18.56
C GLN A 372 14.84 19.85 18.82
N LEU A 373 15.77 20.34 19.66
CA LEU A 373 16.95 19.60 20.06
C LEU A 373 16.58 18.30 20.80
N LEU A 374 15.67 18.37 21.75
CA LEU A 374 15.17 17.21 22.49
C LEU A 374 14.57 16.16 21.53
N THR A 375 13.72 16.59 20.63
CA THR A 375 13.03 15.72 19.69
C THR A 375 14.03 15.03 18.75
N ARG A 376 15.01 15.76 18.19
CA ARG A 376 16.08 15.20 17.36
C ARG A 376 16.95 14.20 18.11
N THR A 377 17.21 14.47 19.39
CA THR A 377 17.98 13.56 20.25
C THR A 377 17.23 12.24 20.47
N ILE A 378 15.93 12.30 20.78
CA ILE A 378 15.08 11.12 20.94
C ILE A 378 15.04 10.32 19.64
N ASP A 379 14.82 10.97 18.50
CA ASP A 379 14.79 10.32 17.18
C ASP A 379 16.13 9.60 16.89
N ARG A 380 17.26 10.25 17.19
CA ARG A 380 18.60 9.66 17.01
C ARG A 380 18.82 8.43 17.89
N ILE A 381 18.40 8.48 19.16
CA ILE A 381 18.49 7.33 20.07
C ILE A 381 17.64 6.17 19.53
N ASN A 382 16.42 6.46 19.12
CA ASN A 382 15.50 5.45 18.59
C ASN A 382 15.96 4.86 17.24
N LEU A 383 16.65 5.65 16.42
CA LEU A 383 17.23 5.17 15.16
C LEU A 383 18.42 4.19 15.43
N LEU A 384 19.29 4.53 16.37
CA LEU A 384 20.52 3.76 16.64
C LEU A 384 20.26 2.51 17.47
N ASN A 385 19.34 2.58 18.44
CA ASN A 385 19.13 1.52 19.42
C ASN A 385 17.83 0.72 19.19
N GLY A 386 17.09 1.03 18.14
CA GLY A 386 15.79 0.40 17.81
C GLY A 386 14.60 1.27 18.19
N GLN A 387 13.49 1.03 17.49
CA GLN A 387 12.27 1.84 17.61
C GLN A 387 11.71 1.86 19.04
N ASN A 388 11.25 3.04 19.47
CA ASN A 388 10.58 3.26 20.75
C ASN A 388 11.41 2.94 22.02
N LYS A 389 12.72 3.02 21.95
CA LYS A 389 13.59 2.87 23.14
C LYS A 389 13.42 4.03 24.10
N VAL A 390 13.29 5.25 23.56
CA VAL A 390 12.89 6.45 24.33
C VAL A 390 11.51 6.88 23.82
N ARG A 391 10.56 7.03 24.74
CA ARG A 391 9.17 7.45 24.45
C ARG A 391 8.61 8.26 25.63
N LEU A 392 7.53 8.98 25.38
CA LEU A 392 6.81 9.69 26.42
C LEU A 392 6.03 8.70 27.28
N ALA A 393 5.94 8.91 28.59
CA ALA A 393 5.31 8.00 29.54
C ALA A 393 3.85 7.64 29.15
N ILE A 394 3.11 8.60 28.58
CA ILE A 394 1.72 8.40 28.14
C ILE A 394 1.57 7.37 27.00
N GLN A 395 2.66 7.02 26.32
CA GLN A 395 2.66 5.97 25.28
C GLN A 395 2.65 4.56 25.87
N GLY A 396 2.80 4.42 27.19
CA GLY A 396 2.83 3.14 27.89
C GLY A 396 4.10 2.32 27.62
N THR A 397 4.25 1.23 28.35
CA THR A 397 5.33 0.24 28.17
C THR A 397 4.85 -1.02 27.47
N ASP A 398 3.60 -1.41 27.71
CA ASP A 398 2.97 -2.61 27.18
C ASP A 398 2.07 -2.26 26.01
N ILE A 399 2.19 -2.97 24.91
CA ILE A 399 1.34 -2.76 23.73
C ILE A 399 0.02 -3.52 23.93
N ARG A 400 -0.92 -2.94 24.69
CA ARG A 400 -2.25 -3.54 24.96
C ARG A 400 -3.16 -3.60 23.72
N PHE A 401 -2.83 -2.87 22.68
CA PHE A 401 -3.54 -2.81 21.38
C PHE A 401 -2.72 -3.40 20.24
N GLY A 402 -1.90 -4.42 20.53
CA GLY A 402 -1.08 -5.13 19.55
C GLY A 402 -1.90 -5.68 18.38
N LEU A 403 -1.25 -5.84 17.23
CA LEU A 403 -1.86 -6.53 16.09
C LEU A 403 -1.93 -8.04 16.39
N LYS A 404 -3.05 -8.65 16.01
CA LYS A 404 -3.19 -10.10 16.03
C LYS A 404 -2.50 -10.68 14.79
N HIS A 405 -1.63 -11.69 15.00
CA HIS A 405 -0.88 -12.40 13.96
C HIS A 405 -0.77 -13.86 14.37
N GLU A 406 -1.85 -14.64 14.22
CA GLU A 406 -1.87 -16.05 14.66
C GLU A 406 -1.13 -16.97 13.69
N TYR A 407 -0.96 -16.55 12.44
CA TYR A 407 -0.38 -17.35 11.36
C TYR A 407 0.90 -16.71 10.81
N LEU A 408 1.65 -15.96 11.65
CA LEU A 408 2.85 -15.27 11.22
C LEU A 408 3.99 -16.25 10.93
N SER A 409 4.54 -16.19 9.73
CA SER A 409 5.75 -16.90 9.34
C SER A 409 7.00 -16.31 9.98
N HIS A 410 8.11 -17.05 9.99
CA HIS A 410 9.40 -16.57 10.45
C HIS A 410 9.95 -15.44 9.55
N ARG A 411 10.83 -14.61 10.13
CA ARG A 411 11.51 -13.51 9.41
C ARG A 411 12.81 -14.00 8.78
N TYR A 412 12.74 -15.01 7.94
CA TYR A 412 13.87 -15.76 7.37
C TYR A 412 15.02 -14.91 6.82
N THR A 413 14.76 -13.69 6.36
CA THR A 413 15.78 -12.82 5.71
C THR A 413 16.21 -11.64 6.55
N THR A 414 15.57 -11.39 7.69
CA THR A 414 15.77 -10.16 8.48
C THR A 414 15.99 -10.41 9.97
N ASN A 415 15.90 -11.67 10.41
CA ASN A 415 16.19 -12.08 11.78
C ASN A 415 17.10 -13.32 11.76
N ILE A 416 18.28 -13.22 12.35
CA ILE A 416 19.26 -14.32 12.40
C ILE A 416 18.71 -15.55 13.12
N GLN A 417 17.87 -15.36 14.14
CA GLN A 417 17.27 -16.45 14.89
C GLN A 417 16.24 -17.26 14.10
N ASP A 418 15.72 -16.67 13.02
CA ASP A 418 14.70 -17.29 12.15
C ASP A 418 15.32 -17.92 10.88
N LEU A 419 16.65 -18.02 10.78
CA LEU A 419 17.31 -18.67 9.66
C LEU A 419 16.98 -20.15 9.61
N LEU A 420 16.79 -20.67 8.39
CA LEU A 420 16.58 -22.10 8.17
C LEU A 420 17.83 -22.87 8.56
N VAL A 421 17.66 -23.83 9.47
CA VAL A 421 18.73 -24.75 9.89
C VAL A 421 18.67 -25.99 9.01
N VAL A 422 19.73 -26.20 8.24
CA VAL A 422 19.89 -27.44 7.45
C VAL A 422 20.48 -28.50 8.39
N LYS A 423 19.75 -29.59 8.57
CA LYS A 423 20.31 -30.80 9.20
C LYS A 423 21.07 -31.57 8.12
N VAL A 424 22.38 -31.64 8.29
CA VAL A 424 23.26 -32.48 7.47
C VAL A 424 23.23 -33.91 7.93
#